data_91b3e2a5502aad8a9343671b2aec0282
#
_entry.id   91b3e2a5502aad8a9343671b2aec0282
#
_cell.length_a   1.000
_cell.length_b   1.000
_cell.length_c   1.000
_cell.angle_alpha   90.00
_cell.angle_beta   90.00
_cell.angle_gamma   90.00
#
_symmetry.space_group_name_H-M   'P 1'
#
loop_
_entity.id
_entity.type
_entity.pdbx_description
1 polymer ?
#
loop_
_entity_poly.entity_id
_entity_poly.type
_entity_poly.pdbx_seq_one_letter_code
_entity_poly.pdbx_strand_id
1 'polypeptide(L)'
;MAQNPLPPTNEANGSDAPEPATPTATPTQRVSLGPFARLARVQLVSAAGDALFTIALAGSLFFNLDPAAARPKVALYLMLTIAPFAVVGPLIGPLIDRLRGGRRAMVVVSGMGRAILALLMIRHLDSLLLFPEAFGALVLGKTYHVAKSAIVPGLVRGDNDLVEANSKLVLLSGLGGAMAAGPGLLLSLIGSQWVLGAAVMLFALMVPLGARLPRTSIAREPTPKDERDDLRSAGIVLAASAMAILRGMTGFTLFLVAFWLRREDAATIWFGLMVAASAIGALIGAVAAPLLRRLVREEYLLGGVLTIASAVGFFATFPGDRMAVLAFVMSVGFAAGLGKLSFDAIVQRDAPTANQGRSFARFETRFQLFWVLGALIPVIAPNGVLPLRAGLIILALSSGIAAFLYLGGLVALARGKRTPSRVIADQVWTEARYRKLSSRMPRWLKRMVPAPSEHETDQS
;
A
#
# COMPACT_ATOMS: atom_id res chain seq x y z
N MET A 1 -7.51 -50.45 -63.93
CA MET A 1 -8.86 -50.79 -64.42
C MET A 1 -9.75 -51.01 -63.21
N ALA A 2 -10.61 -50.05 -62.93
CA ALA A 2 -11.95 -50.21 -62.38
C ALA A 2 -12.43 -48.82 -62.01
N GLN A 3 -13.34 -48.33 -62.82
CA GLN A 3 -14.08 -47.07 -62.71
C GLN A 3 -15.10 -47.14 -61.60
N ASN A 4 -15.21 -46.11 -60.79
CA ASN A 4 -16.28 -45.95 -59.83
C ASN A 4 -17.30 -44.91 -60.39
N PRO A 5 -18.62 -45.18 -60.46
CA PRO A 5 -19.60 -44.28 -61.05
C PRO A 5 -20.07 -43.22 -60.10
N LEU A 6 -20.40 -42.04 -60.67
CA LEU A 6 -21.01 -40.87 -60.02
C LEU A 6 -22.44 -41.18 -59.61
N PRO A 7 -22.99 -40.65 -58.53
CA PRO A 7 -24.40 -40.70 -58.14
C PRO A 7 -25.26 -39.67 -58.93
N PRO A 8 -26.55 -39.90 -59.08
CA PRO A 8 -27.42 -39.14 -59.96
C PRO A 8 -27.87 -37.80 -59.35
N THR A 9 -28.02 -36.83 -60.24
CA THR A 9 -28.74 -35.57 -60.05
C THR A 9 -30.17 -35.76 -59.76
N ASN A 10 -30.72 -35.23 -58.67
CA ASN A 10 -32.14 -35.16 -58.39
C ASN A 10 -32.59 -33.68 -58.55
N GLU A 11 -33.27 -33.40 -59.65
CA GLU A 11 -34.14 -32.25 -59.87
C GLU A 11 -35.48 -32.50 -59.16
N ALA A 12 -35.88 -31.59 -58.28
CA ALA A 12 -37.31 -31.42 -57.96
C ALA A 12 -37.55 -30.07 -57.29
N ASN A 13 -38.10 -29.16 -58.03
CA ASN A 13 -39.23 -28.27 -57.75
C ASN A 13 -39.68 -28.12 -56.29
N GLY A 14 -39.79 -26.87 -55.84
CA GLY A 14 -40.55 -26.47 -54.68
C GLY A 14 -40.35 -25.00 -54.39
N SER A 15 -41.14 -24.15 -54.99
CA SER A 15 -41.24 -22.71 -54.59
C SER A 15 -41.88 -22.60 -53.22
N ASP A 16 -41.09 -22.32 -52.22
CA ASP A 16 -41.53 -21.76 -50.93
C ASP A 16 -40.75 -20.50 -50.66
N ALA A 17 -41.42 -19.36 -50.79
CA ALA A 17 -40.93 -18.07 -50.39
C ALA A 17 -40.78 -18.06 -48.87
N PRO A 18 -39.64 -17.62 -48.31
CA PRO A 18 -39.50 -17.50 -46.87
C PRO A 18 -40.39 -16.38 -46.33
N GLU A 19 -41.25 -16.72 -45.38
CA GLU A 19 -42.02 -15.80 -44.56
C GLU A 19 -41.07 -14.77 -43.92
N PRO A 20 -41.44 -13.47 -43.83
CA PRO A 20 -40.61 -12.47 -43.20
C PRO A 20 -40.47 -12.79 -41.70
N ALA A 21 -39.27 -13.18 -41.32
CA ALA A 21 -38.91 -13.40 -39.93
C ALA A 21 -39.22 -12.14 -39.11
N THR A 22 -40.18 -12.26 -38.18
CA THR A 22 -40.44 -11.29 -37.11
C THR A 22 -39.12 -10.96 -36.42
N PRO A 23 -38.78 -9.68 -36.21
CA PRO A 23 -37.57 -9.32 -35.48
C PRO A 23 -37.70 -9.79 -34.02
N THR A 24 -37.12 -10.95 -33.72
CA THR A 24 -36.88 -11.37 -32.35
C THR A 24 -36.06 -10.26 -31.64
N ALA A 25 -36.71 -9.59 -30.69
CA ALA A 25 -36.09 -8.61 -29.84
C ALA A 25 -34.78 -9.20 -29.26
N THR A 26 -33.65 -8.72 -29.73
CA THR A 26 -32.33 -9.06 -29.22
C THR A 26 -32.35 -8.84 -27.72
N PRO A 27 -32.10 -9.85 -26.87
CA PRO A 27 -32.06 -9.63 -25.44
C PRO A 27 -30.96 -8.60 -25.20
N THR A 28 -31.33 -7.50 -24.56
CA THR A 28 -30.40 -6.45 -24.13
C THR A 28 -29.23 -7.11 -23.39
N GLN A 29 -28.13 -7.25 -24.10
CA GLN A 29 -26.91 -7.84 -23.57
C GLN A 29 -26.49 -6.95 -22.39
N ARG A 30 -26.80 -7.37 -21.15
CA ARG A 30 -26.33 -6.71 -19.95
C ARG A 30 -24.83 -6.72 -20.05
N VAL A 31 -24.21 -5.55 -20.30
CA VAL A 31 -22.77 -5.36 -20.34
C VAL A 31 -22.21 -5.87 -19.01
N SER A 32 -21.71 -7.09 -19.02
CA SER A 32 -21.08 -7.66 -17.83
C SER A 32 -19.73 -6.98 -17.63
N LEU A 33 -19.65 -6.18 -16.58
CA LEU A 33 -18.40 -5.51 -16.22
C LEU A 33 -17.30 -6.54 -16.04
N GLY A 34 -16.17 -6.27 -16.67
CA GLY A 34 -14.97 -7.11 -16.51
C GLY A 34 -14.55 -7.25 -15.03
N PRO A 35 -13.86 -8.32 -14.67
CA PRO A 35 -13.44 -8.58 -13.28
C PRO A 35 -12.70 -7.43 -12.62
N PHE A 36 -11.84 -6.74 -13.36
CA PHE A 36 -11.11 -5.55 -12.88
C PHE A 36 -12.06 -4.39 -12.57
N ALA A 37 -13.06 -4.12 -13.42
CA ALA A 37 -14.03 -3.04 -13.19
C ALA A 37 -14.87 -3.26 -11.92
N ARG A 38 -15.10 -4.52 -11.52
CA ARG A 38 -15.75 -4.85 -10.24
C ARG A 38 -14.87 -4.48 -9.06
N LEU A 39 -13.59 -4.81 -9.10
CA LEU A 39 -12.62 -4.41 -8.06
C LEU A 39 -12.45 -2.90 -8.00
N ALA A 40 -12.40 -2.22 -9.14
CA ALA A 40 -12.30 -0.77 -9.26
C ALA A 40 -13.44 -0.04 -8.53
N ARG A 41 -14.68 -0.53 -8.66
CA ARG A 41 -15.84 0.02 -7.93
C ARG A 41 -15.73 -0.18 -6.43
N VAL A 42 -15.30 -1.38 -5.98
CA VAL A 42 -15.06 -1.64 -4.55
C VAL A 42 -14.02 -0.68 -4.01
N GLN A 43 -12.93 -0.45 -4.78
CA GLN A 43 -11.84 0.45 -4.39
C GLN A 43 -12.33 1.91 -4.26
N LEU A 44 -13.11 2.40 -5.22
CA LEU A 44 -13.66 3.75 -5.20
C LEU A 44 -14.52 3.97 -3.94
N VAL A 45 -15.45 3.04 -3.68
CA VAL A 45 -16.36 3.10 -2.53
C VAL A 45 -15.61 2.97 -1.20
N SER A 46 -14.63 2.05 -1.13
CA SER A 46 -13.79 1.91 0.07
C SER A 46 -13.04 3.19 0.37
N ALA A 47 -12.40 3.80 -0.64
CA ALA A 47 -11.62 5.02 -0.47
C ALA A 47 -12.48 6.23 -0.06
N ALA A 48 -13.68 6.34 -0.60
CA ALA A 48 -14.66 7.34 -0.18
C ALA A 48 -15.08 7.14 1.28
N GLY A 49 -15.35 5.90 1.69
CA GLY A 49 -15.67 5.57 3.08
C GLY A 49 -14.51 5.86 4.03
N ASP A 50 -13.27 5.54 3.63
CA ASP A 50 -12.06 5.81 4.41
C ASP A 50 -11.83 7.32 4.60
N ALA A 51 -12.12 8.14 3.59
CA ALA A 51 -12.04 9.60 3.69
C ALA A 51 -13.05 10.16 4.69
N LEU A 52 -14.32 9.76 4.62
CA LEU A 52 -15.33 10.16 5.58
C LEU A 52 -14.99 9.71 6.99
N PHE A 53 -14.56 8.47 7.15
CA PHE A 53 -14.13 7.94 8.44
C PHE A 53 -12.97 8.75 9.04
N THR A 54 -12.00 9.16 8.23
CA THR A 54 -10.87 9.99 8.64
C THR A 54 -11.35 11.39 9.07
N ILE A 55 -12.27 12.02 8.32
CA ILE A 55 -12.84 13.33 8.65
C ILE A 55 -13.58 13.26 9.99
N ALA A 56 -14.39 12.23 10.20
CA ALA A 56 -15.14 12.05 11.45
C ALA A 56 -14.21 11.89 12.66
N LEU A 57 -13.15 11.08 12.54
CA LEU A 57 -12.16 10.91 13.61
C LEU A 57 -11.36 12.18 13.87
N ALA A 58 -10.96 12.90 12.83
CA ALA A 58 -10.25 14.18 12.98
C ALA A 58 -11.10 15.18 13.76
N GLY A 59 -12.40 15.26 13.48
CA GLY A 59 -13.32 16.15 14.17
C GLY A 59 -13.52 15.81 15.66
N SER A 60 -13.43 14.53 16.05
CA SER A 60 -13.68 14.08 17.42
C SER A 60 -12.43 14.02 18.31
N LEU A 61 -11.27 13.61 17.76
CA LEU A 61 -10.08 13.29 18.55
C LEU A 61 -9.01 14.40 18.56
N PHE A 62 -8.87 15.16 17.46
CA PHE A 62 -7.72 16.05 17.28
C PHE A 62 -7.95 17.48 17.74
N PHE A 63 -9.19 17.98 17.71
CA PHE A 63 -9.47 19.37 18.04
C PHE A 63 -9.58 19.65 19.54
N ASN A 64 -9.75 18.62 20.39
CA ASN A 64 -9.92 18.77 21.85
C ASN A 64 -8.64 18.54 22.66
N LEU A 65 -7.45 18.42 22.05
CA LEU A 65 -6.21 18.12 22.77
C LEU A 65 -5.35 19.38 22.98
N ASP A 66 -5.02 19.67 24.25
CA ASP A 66 -4.08 20.71 24.66
C ASP A 66 -2.68 20.45 24.06
N PRO A 67 -2.08 21.46 23.41
CA PRO A 67 -0.76 21.35 22.77
C PRO A 67 0.41 20.94 23.67
N ALA A 68 0.40 21.35 24.93
CA ALA A 68 1.47 21.02 25.88
C ALA A 68 1.46 19.56 26.35
N ALA A 69 0.28 18.92 26.35
CA ALA A 69 0.09 17.51 26.65
C ALA A 69 0.31 16.59 25.42
N ALA A 70 0.69 17.16 24.26
CA ALA A 70 0.59 16.45 22.98
C ALA A 70 1.67 15.35 22.77
N ARG A 71 2.89 15.49 23.29
CA ARG A 71 3.97 14.55 22.97
C ARG A 71 3.75 13.12 23.42
N PRO A 72 3.46 12.82 24.69
CA PRO A 72 3.19 11.45 25.12
C PRO A 72 1.94 10.90 24.44
N LYS A 73 0.92 11.76 24.16
CA LYS A 73 -0.28 11.37 23.41
C LYS A 73 0.01 11.09 21.94
N VAL A 74 0.91 11.86 21.29
CA VAL A 74 1.35 11.58 19.92
C VAL A 74 2.16 10.28 19.87
N ALA A 75 3.04 10.02 20.83
CA ALA A 75 3.77 8.75 20.93
C ALA A 75 2.81 7.56 21.12
N LEU A 76 1.80 7.72 21.99
CA LEU A 76 0.76 6.71 22.19
C LEU A 76 -0.07 6.50 20.92
N TYR A 77 -0.45 7.58 20.22
CA TYR A 77 -1.14 7.51 18.94
C TYR A 77 -0.31 6.76 17.87
N LEU A 78 0.99 7.05 17.79
CA LEU A 78 1.89 6.33 16.89
C LEU A 78 1.99 4.84 17.23
N MET A 79 2.08 4.50 18.51
CA MET A 79 2.03 3.11 18.97
C MET A 79 0.70 2.45 18.61
N LEU A 80 -0.42 3.13 18.80
CA LEU A 80 -1.74 2.63 18.42
C LEU A 80 -1.87 2.44 16.90
N THR A 81 -1.19 3.25 16.11
CA THR A 81 -1.15 3.10 14.63
C THR A 81 -0.41 1.84 14.18
N ILE A 82 0.57 1.34 14.97
CA ILE A 82 1.28 0.08 14.70
C ILE A 82 0.44 -1.14 15.11
N ALA A 83 -0.33 -1.04 16.16
CA ALA A 83 -1.03 -2.17 16.77
C ALA A 83 -1.93 -2.95 15.77
N PRO A 84 -2.68 -2.31 14.81
CA PRO A 84 -3.41 -3.04 13.77
C PRO A 84 -2.54 -3.96 12.95
N PHE A 85 -1.30 -3.57 12.66
CA PHE A 85 -0.38 -4.38 11.86
C PHE A 85 0.21 -5.55 12.63
N ALA A 86 0.36 -5.42 13.95
CA ALA A 86 0.75 -6.53 14.81
C ALA A 86 -0.33 -7.63 14.82
N VAL A 87 -1.60 -7.26 14.65
CA VAL A 87 -2.73 -8.20 14.55
C VAL A 87 -2.89 -8.74 13.13
N VAL A 88 -2.84 -7.86 12.13
CA VAL A 88 -3.05 -8.22 10.71
C VAL A 88 -2.00 -9.19 10.21
N GLY A 89 -0.72 -8.96 10.54
CA GLY A 89 0.37 -9.80 10.06
C GLY A 89 0.26 -11.28 10.44
N PRO A 90 0.17 -11.64 11.73
CA PRO A 90 0.14 -13.02 12.16
C PRO A 90 -1.22 -13.71 11.98
N LEU A 91 -2.32 -12.98 12.07
CA LEU A 91 -3.66 -13.59 12.09
C LEU A 91 -4.34 -13.58 10.72
N ILE A 92 -4.31 -12.48 10.00
CA ILE A 92 -5.10 -12.30 8.78
C ILE A 92 -4.44 -12.97 7.57
N GLY A 93 -3.09 -12.96 7.48
CA GLY A 93 -2.39 -13.64 6.40
C GLY A 93 -2.77 -15.13 6.29
N PRO A 94 -2.58 -15.94 7.34
CA PRO A 94 -2.99 -17.34 7.33
C PRO A 94 -4.50 -17.56 7.15
N LEU A 95 -5.33 -16.63 7.63
CA LEU A 95 -6.79 -16.73 7.50
C LEU A 95 -7.23 -16.53 6.05
N ILE A 96 -6.65 -15.55 5.34
CA ILE A 96 -6.90 -15.32 3.90
C ILE A 96 -6.56 -16.58 3.10
N ASP A 97 -5.44 -17.23 3.42
CA ASP A 97 -4.93 -18.38 2.68
C ASP A 97 -5.72 -19.67 2.95
N ARG A 98 -6.41 -19.79 4.09
CA ARG A 98 -7.16 -21.00 4.51
C ARG A 98 -8.61 -21.03 4.03
N LEU A 99 -9.24 -19.89 3.79
CA LEU A 99 -10.65 -19.81 3.44
C LEU A 99 -10.87 -20.02 1.93
N ARG A 100 -11.76 -20.96 1.56
CA ARG A 100 -12.23 -21.09 0.16
C ARG A 100 -12.87 -19.78 -0.30
N GLY A 101 -12.28 -19.14 -1.32
CA GLY A 101 -12.70 -17.80 -1.75
C GLY A 101 -12.26 -16.70 -0.75
N GLY A 102 -11.25 -16.96 0.10
CA GLY A 102 -10.84 -16.13 1.24
C GLY A 102 -10.58 -14.67 0.90
N ARG A 103 -9.96 -14.40 -0.26
CA ARG A 103 -9.69 -13.01 -0.69
C ARG A 103 -10.98 -12.21 -0.89
N ARG A 104 -12.00 -12.80 -1.55
CA ARG A 104 -13.33 -12.19 -1.71
C ARG A 104 -14.05 -12.07 -0.36
N ALA A 105 -14.04 -13.13 0.45
CA ALA A 105 -14.65 -13.12 1.78
C ALA A 105 -14.07 -12.00 2.66
N MET A 106 -12.75 -11.80 2.63
CA MET A 106 -12.09 -10.72 3.37
C MET A 106 -12.53 -9.32 2.94
N VAL A 107 -12.76 -9.10 1.64
CA VAL A 107 -13.32 -7.83 1.13
C VAL A 107 -14.72 -7.59 1.72
N VAL A 108 -15.58 -8.62 1.70
CA VAL A 108 -16.96 -8.55 2.22
C VAL A 108 -16.94 -8.35 3.75
N VAL A 109 -16.16 -9.13 4.49
CA VAL A 109 -16.02 -9.03 5.95
C VAL A 109 -15.46 -7.67 6.36
N SER A 110 -14.47 -7.15 5.62
CA SER A 110 -13.93 -5.82 5.87
C SER A 110 -14.99 -4.72 5.67
N GLY A 111 -15.79 -4.78 4.61
CA GLY A 111 -16.86 -3.82 4.38
C GLY A 111 -17.93 -3.89 5.48
N MET A 112 -18.43 -5.08 5.77
CA MET A 112 -19.45 -5.30 6.80
C MET A 112 -18.97 -4.90 8.19
N GLY A 113 -17.78 -5.36 8.58
CA GLY A 113 -17.24 -5.05 9.90
C GLY A 113 -16.98 -3.57 10.11
N ARG A 114 -16.46 -2.87 9.08
CA ARG A 114 -16.29 -1.40 9.14
C ARG A 114 -17.62 -0.66 9.20
N ALA A 115 -18.66 -1.11 8.50
CA ALA A 115 -19.99 -0.54 8.59
C ALA A 115 -20.57 -0.68 10.02
N ILE A 116 -20.44 -1.88 10.61
CA ILE A 116 -20.91 -2.14 11.98
C ILE A 116 -20.12 -1.28 12.98
N LEU A 117 -18.78 -1.23 12.90
CA LEU A 117 -17.96 -0.44 13.81
C LEU A 117 -18.24 1.05 13.67
N ALA A 118 -18.35 1.58 12.45
CA ALA A 118 -18.74 2.99 12.24
C ALA A 118 -20.14 3.32 12.81
N LEU A 119 -21.08 2.37 12.73
CA LEU A 119 -22.40 2.52 13.34
C LEU A 119 -22.33 2.55 14.88
N LEU A 120 -21.49 1.69 15.48
CA LEU A 120 -21.26 1.70 16.94
C LEU A 120 -20.60 3.00 17.39
N MET A 121 -19.62 3.50 16.63
CA MET A 121 -18.91 4.75 16.91
C MET A 121 -19.83 5.96 16.94
N ILE A 122 -20.95 5.97 16.18
CA ILE A 122 -21.97 7.05 16.27
C ILE A 122 -22.53 7.19 17.69
N ARG A 123 -22.65 6.06 18.41
CA ARG A 123 -23.18 6.06 19.80
C ARG A 123 -22.11 6.33 20.85
N HIS A 124 -20.83 6.15 20.49
CA HIS A 124 -19.71 6.18 21.43
C HIS A 124 -18.71 7.31 21.16
N LEU A 125 -19.13 8.38 20.43
CA LEU A 125 -18.25 9.49 20.05
C LEU A 125 -17.51 10.13 21.22
N ASP A 126 -18.19 10.23 22.39
CA ASP A 126 -17.67 10.83 23.61
C ASP A 126 -17.20 9.78 24.63
N SER A 127 -17.16 8.50 24.24
CA SER A 127 -16.80 7.38 25.11
C SER A 127 -15.40 6.83 24.78
N LEU A 128 -14.75 6.24 25.78
CA LEU A 128 -13.50 5.49 25.58
C LEU A 128 -13.66 4.30 24.63
N LEU A 129 -14.89 3.81 24.41
CA LEU A 129 -15.19 2.74 23.44
C LEU A 129 -14.91 3.16 21.99
N LEU A 130 -14.88 4.46 21.71
CA LEU A 130 -14.48 4.97 20.38
C LEU A 130 -13.11 4.42 19.93
N PHE A 131 -12.15 4.29 20.86
CA PHE A 131 -10.79 3.85 20.53
C PHE A 131 -10.70 2.39 20.04
N PRO A 132 -11.24 1.38 20.75
CA PRO A 132 -11.24 0.01 20.25
C PRO A 132 -12.08 -0.17 19.00
N GLU A 133 -13.17 0.58 18.83
CA GLU A 133 -14.00 0.54 17.62
C GLU A 133 -13.24 1.12 16.42
N ALA A 134 -12.62 2.29 16.57
CA ALA A 134 -11.76 2.89 15.54
C ALA A 134 -10.58 1.98 15.21
N PHE A 135 -9.95 1.37 16.22
CA PHE A 135 -8.88 0.39 16.03
C PHE A 135 -9.34 -0.80 15.19
N GLY A 136 -10.49 -1.39 15.52
CA GLY A 136 -11.08 -2.49 14.77
C GLY A 136 -11.35 -2.11 13.30
N ALA A 137 -11.87 -0.90 13.05
CA ALA A 137 -12.11 -0.39 11.71
C ALA A 137 -10.81 -0.22 10.90
N LEU A 138 -9.73 0.27 11.54
CA LEU A 138 -8.40 0.36 10.93
C LEU A 138 -7.83 -1.03 10.59
N VAL A 139 -7.96 -2.02 11.49
CA VAL A 139 -7.54 -3.42 11.25
C VAL A 139 -8.26 -3.97 10.01
N LEU A 140 -9.57 -3.78 9.92
CA LEU A 140 -10.37 -4.25 8.79
C LEU A 140 -10.02 -3.50 7.49
N GLY A 141 -9.72 -2.20 7.55
CA GLY A 141 -9.21 -1.42 6.43
C GLY A 141 -7.90 -1.99 5.89
N LYS A 142 -6.95 -2.30 6.77
CA LYS A 142 -5.68 -2.94 6.37
C LYS A 142 -5.89 -4.34 5.80
N THR A 143 -6.83 -5.11 6.36
CA THR A 143 -7.24 -6.41 5.84
C THR A 143 -7.74 -6.31 4.40
N TYR A 144 -8.56 -5.30 4.10
CA TYR A 144 -9.02 -5.02 2.74
C TYR A 144 -7.84 -4.72 1.80
N HIS A 145 -6.90 -3.86 2.20
CA HIS A 145 -5.74 -3.53 1.36
C HIS A 145 -4.89 -4.76 1.02
N VAL A 146 -4.66 -5.65 2.00
CA VAL A 146 -3.94 -6.91 1.78
C VAL A 146 -4.71 -7.83 0.82
N ALA A 147 -6.02 -8.00 1.03
CA ALA A 147 -6.86 -8.82 0.16
C ALA A 147 -6.90 -8.28 -1.28
N LYS A 148 -7.02 -6.94 -1.44
CA LYS A 148 -6.97 -6.26 -2.73
C LYS A 148 -5.67 -6.54 -3.48
N SER A 149 -4.52 -6.33 -2.83
CA SER A 149 -3.21 -6.56 -3.45
C SER A 149 -3.01 -8.01 -3.89
N ALA A 150 -3.61 -8.96 -3.16
CA ALA A 150 -3.58 -10.37 -3.53
C ALA A 150 -4.55 -10.74 -4.67
N ILE A 151 -5.62 -9.95 -4.90
CA ILE A 151 -6.62 -10.20 -5.97
C ILE A 151 -6.10 -9.72 -7.32
N VAL A 152 -5.38 -8.59 -7.37
CA VAL A 152 -4.97 -7.89 -8.61
C VAL A 152 -4.28 -8.81 -9.62
N PRO A 153 -3.29 -9.66 -9.27
CA PRO A 153 -2.61 -10.52 -10.25
C PRO A 153 -3.53 -11.50 -10.97
N GLY A 154 -4.60 -11.95 -10.31
CA GLY A 154 -5.60 -12.83 -10.91
C GLY A 154 -6.58 -12.13 -11.87
N LEU A 155 -6.51 -10.81 -11.98
CA LEU A 155 -7.42 -10.01 -12.82
C LEU A 155 -6.74 -9.42 -14.06
N VAL A 156 -5.43 -9.54 -14.18
CA VAL A 156 -4.62 -9.02 -15.30
C VAL A 156 -3.90 -10.16 -16.01
N ARG A 157 -3.55 -9.96 -17.28
CA ARG A 157 -3.00 -11.03 -18.13
C ARG A 157 -1.49 -11.03 -18.27
N GLY A 158 -0.81 -9.96 -17.85
CA GLY A 158 0.63 -9.80 -18.00
C GLY A 158 1.27 -8.88 -16.96
N ASP A 159 2.59 -8.97 -16.83
CA ASP A 159 3.35 -8.21 -15.84
C ASP A 159 3.29 -6.70 -16.08
N ASN A 160 3.24 -6.27 -17.35
CA ASN A 160 3.08 -4.86 -17.70
C ASN A 160 1.73 -4.29 -17.23
N ASP A 161 0.69 -5.14 -17.20
CA ASP A 161 -0.65 -4.75 -16.78
C ASP A 161 -0.75 -4.58 -15.26
N LEU A 162 0.19 -5.14 -14.46
CA LEU A 162 0.17 -5.02 -13.00
C LEU A 162 0.39 -3.59 -12.52
N VAL A 163 1.37 -2.90 -13.11
CA VAL A 163 1.65 -1.49 -12.74
C VAL A 163 0.49 -0.61 -13.15
N GLU A 164 -0.07 -0.84 -14.34
CA GLU A 164 -1.22 -0.09 -14.84
C GLU A 164 -2.46 -0.33 -13.97
N ALA A 165 -2.75 -1.58 -13.61
CA ALA A 165 -3.87 -1.94 -12.74
C ALA A 165 -3.73 -1.30 -11.36
N ASN A 166 -2.55 -1.39 -10.73
CA ASN A 166 -2.29 -0.79 -9.44
C ASN A 166 -2.39 0.74 -9.50
N SER A 167 -1.86 1.38 -10.57
CA SER A 167 -1.98 2.82 -10.80
C SER A 167 -3.44 3.25 -10.89
N LYS A 168 -4.26 2.56 -11.71
CA LYS A 168 -5.71 2.83 -11.82
C LYS A 168 -6.42 2.72 -10.47
N LEU A 169 -6.07 1.72 -9.65
CA LEU A 169 -6.64 1.56 -8.31
C LEU A 169 -6.23 2.71 -7.35
N VAL A 170 -5.00 3.22 -7.44
CA VAL A 170 -4.55 4.38 -6.67
C VAL A 170 -5.28 5.65 -7.11
N LEU A 171 -5.42 5.87 -8.43
CA LEU A 171 -6.20 7.00 -8.95
C LEU A 171 -7.66 6.96 -8.51
N LEU A 172 -8.29 5.78 -8.54
CA LEU A 172 -9.65 5.59 -8.04
C LEU A 172 -9.75 5.83 -6.53
N SER A 173 -8.69 5.51 -5.76
CA SER A 173 -8.64 5.85 -4.34
C SER A 173 -8.60 7.36 -4.13
N GLY A 174 -7.75 8.06 -4.89
CA GLY A 174 -7.68 9.51 -4.86
C GLY A 174 -9.01 10.16 -5.26
N LEU A 175 -9.62 9.68 -6.34
CA LEU A 175 -10.92 10.17 -6.81
C LEU A 175 -12.03 9.92 -5.78
N GLY A 176 -12.12 8.70 -5.23
CA GLY A 176 -13.11 8.35 -4.20
C GLY A 176 -12.95 9.19 -2.95
N GLY A 177 -11.71 9.40 -2.49
CA GLY A 177 -11.40 10.28 -1.37
C GLY A 177 -11.78 11.73 -1.64
N ALA A 178 -11.43 12.28 -2.80
CA ALA A 178 -11.75 13.65 -3.19
C ALA A 178 -13.27 13.88 -3.32
N MET A 179 -13.98 12.95 -3.95
CA MET A 179 -15.44 13.00 -4.07
C MET A 179 -16.15 12.98 -2.73
N ALA A 180 -15.62 12.27 -1.73
CA ALA A 180 -16.19 12.17 -0.40
C ALA A 180 -15.76 13.34 0.52
N ALA A 181 -14.61 13.97 0.27
CA ALA A 181 -14.06 15.01 1.13
C ALA A 181 -14.97 16.23 1.23
N GLY A 182 -15.46 16.75 0.11
CA GLY A 182 -16.37 17.91 0.08
C GLY A 182 -17.65 17.66 0.88
N PRO A 183 -18.46 16.64 0.52
CA PRO A 183 -19.63 16.25 1.30
C PRO A 183 -19.31 15.95 2.78
N GLY A 184 -18.18 15.27 3.05
CA GLY A 184 -17.73 14.95 4.40
C GLY A 184 -17.46 16.19 5.25
N LEU A 185 -16.80 17.20 4.69
CA LEU A 185 -16.56 18.47 5.37
C LEU A 185 -17.86 19.23 5.62
N LEU A 186 -18.79 19.24 4.67
CA LEU A 186 -20.12 19.87 4.87
C LEU A 186 -20.91 19.15 5.97
N LEU A 187 -20.91 17.81 5.98
CA LEU A 187 -21.56 17.02 7.03
C LEU A 187 -20.90 17.23 8.40
N SER A 188 -19.59 17.48 8.44
CA SER A 188 -18.87 17.73 9.69
C SER A 188 -19.30 19.04 10.38
N LEU A 189 -19.84 20.02 9.63
CA LEU A 189 -20.43 21.24 10.18
C LEU A 189 -21.70 20.95 11.00
N ILE A 190 -22.40 19.86 10.66
CA ILE A 190 -23.62 19.43 11.38
C ILE A 190 -23.22 18.54 12.57
N GLY A 191 -22.19 17.71 12.40
CA GLY A 191 -21.66 16.85 13.44
C GLY A 191 -21.00 15.57 12.90
N SER A 192 -20.02 15.03 13.65
CA SER A 192 -19.27 13.83 13.29
C SER A 192 -20.16 12.59 13.11
N GLN A 193 -21.29 12.51 13.80
CA GLN A 193 -22.27 11.42 13.65
C GLN A 193 -22.81 11.30 12.22
N TRP A 194 -23.05 12.43 11.55
CA TRP A 194 -23.54 12.44 10.16
C TRP A 194 -22.48 11.99 9.17
N VAL A 195 -21.23 12.37 9.42
CA VAL A 195 -20.08 11.91 8.62
C VAL A 195 -19.90 10.40 8.76
N LEU A 196 -19.99 9.87 10.00
CA LEU A 196 -19.96 8.43 10.25
C LEU A 196 -21.12 7.70 9.60
N GLY A 197 -22.35 8.29 9.66
CA GLY A 197 -23.54 7.75 8.99
C GLY A 197 -23.33 7.57 7.49
N ALA A 198 -22.75 8.59 6.83
CA ALA A 198 -22.38 8.49 5.41
C ALA A 198 -21.28 7.42 5.16
N ALA A 199 -20.30 7.30 6.05
CA ALA A 199 -19.28 6.24 5.98
C ALA A 199 -19.91 4.83 6.13
N VAL A 200 -20.87 4.64 7.04
CA VAL A 200 -21.63 3.39 7.19
C VAL A 200 -22.28 2.97 5.86
N MET A 201 -22.96 3.92 5.19
CA MET A 201 -23.60 3.67 3.90
C MET A 201 -22.60 3.18 2.84
N LEU A 202 -21.44 3.82 2.74
CA LEU A 202 -20.41 3.44 1.78
C LEU A 202 -19.78 2.07 2.12
N PHE A 203 -19.47 1.79 3.37
CA PHE A 203 -18.96 0.50 3.80
C PHE A 203 -20.00 -0.61 3.63
N ALA A 204 -21.29 -0.35 3.86
CA ALA A 204 -22.38 -1.28 3.59
C ALA A 204 -22.50 -1.56 2.08
N LEU A 205 -22.37 -0.54 1.21
CA LEU A 205 -22.36 -0.69 -0.24
C LEU A 205 -21.19 -1.55 -0.74
N MET A 206 -20.07 -1.53 -0.03
CA MET A 206 -18.90 -2.36 -0.35
C MET A 206 -19.23 -3.87 -0.27
N VAL A 207 -20.19 -4.27 0.58
CA VAL A 207 -20.59 -5.68 0.78
C VAL A 207 -21.14 -6.32 -0.50
N PRO A 208 -22.23 -5.81 -1.12
CA PRO A 208 -22.76 -6.40 -2.35
C PRO A 208 -21.80 -6.24 -3.54
N LEU A 209 -21.01 -5.17 -3.59
CA LEU A 209 -19.99 -5.00 -4.62
C LEU A 209 -18.85 -6.04 -4.46
N GLY A 210 -18.38 -6.25 -3.25
CA GLY A 210 -17.36 -7.25 -2.92
C GLY A 210 -17.84 -8.67 -3.18
N ALA A 211 -19.12 -8.94 -2.91
CA ALA A 211 -19.75 -10.23 -3.19
C ALA A 211 -19.80 -10.59 -4.69
N ARG A 212 -19.64 -9.64 -5.59
CA ARG A 212 -19.59 -9.85 -7.06
C ARG A 212 -18.17 -10.07 -7.60
N LEU A 213 -17.13 -10.02 -6.75
CA LEU A 213 -15.77 -10.32 -7.15
C LEU A 213 -15.62 -11.82 -7.50
N PRO A 214 -14.74 -12.16 -8.44
CA PRO A 214 -14.49 -13.56 -8.77
C PRO A 214 -13.95 -14.33 -7.57
N ARG A 215 -14.30 -15.60 -7.45
CA ARG A 215 -13.75 -16.52 -6.46
C ARG A 215 -12.38 -16.97 -6.97
N THR A 216 -11.32 -16.38 -6.47
CA THR A 216 -9.96 -16.89 -6.72
C THR A 216 -9.71 -18.04 -5.74
N SER A 217 -9.60 -19.26 -6.26
CA SER A 217 -9.16 -20.40 -5.45
C SER A 217 -7.67 -20.31 -5.23
N ILE A 218 -7.26 -20.47 -3.98
CA ILE A 218 -5.85 -20.68 -3.64
C ILE A 218 -5.62 -22.19 -3.72
N ALA A 219 -4.59 -22.60 -4.46
CA ALA A 219 -4.14 -23.97 -4.43
C ALA A 219 -3.82 -24.38 -2.98
N ARG A 220 -4.35 -25.53 -2.56
CA ARG A 220 -4.27 -26.06 -1.17
C ARG A 220 -2.96 -26.78 -0.90
N GLU A 221 -1.95 -26.64 -1.73
CA GLU A 221 -0.69 -27.33 -1.52
C GLU A 221 0.10 -26.70 -0.37
N PRO A 222 0.64 -27.54 0.53
CA PRO A 222 1.57 -27.08 1.55
C PRO A 222 2.76 -26.42 0.85
N THR A 223 3.13 -25.25 1.34
CA THR A 223 4.21 -24.42 0.78
C THR A 223 5.50 -25.23 0.69
N PRO A 224 6.04 -25.53 -0.50
CA PRO A 224 7.36 -26.13 -0.63
C PRO A 224 8.41 -25.26 0.07
N LYS A 225 9.50 -25.86 0.55
CA LYS A 225 10.61 -25.10 1.18
C LYS A 225 11.18 -24.05 0.21
N ASP A 226 11.20 -24.38 -1.08
CA ASP A 226 11.66 -23.53 -2.19
C ASP A 226 10.90 -22.19 -2.29
N GLU A 227 9.60 -22.18 -1.99
CA GLU A 227 8.76 -20.99 -2.01
C GLU A 227 9.14 -19.95 -0.93
N ARG A 228 9.75 -20.40 0.20
CA ARG A 228 10.31 -19.48 1.21
C ARG A 228 11.60 -18.84 0.75
N ASP A 229 12.35 -19.54 -0.08
CA ASP A 229 13.62 -19.07 -0.60
C ASP A 229 13.40 -18.08 -1.75
N ASP A 230 12.36 -18.26 -2.58
CA ASP A 230 11.94 -17.30 -3.60
C ASP A 230 11.52 -15.94 -2.99
N LEU A 231 10.74 -15.94 -1.89
CA LEU A 231 10.40 -14.71 -1.16
C LEU A 231 11.61 -14.03 -0.47
N ARG A 232 12.69 -14.77 -0.29
CA ARG A 232 14.00 -14.27 0.16
C ARG A 232 14.93 -13.98 -1.02
N SER A 233 14.41 -14.01 -2.25
CA SER A 233 15.23 -13.62 -3.40
C SER A 233 15.87 -12.26 -3.13
N ALA A 234 17.14 -12.15 -3.49
CA ALA A 234 17.91 -10.95 -3.17
C ALA A 234 17.27 -9.68 -3.77
N GLY A 235 16.57 -9.81 -4.89
CA GLY A 235 15.82 -8.72 -5.54
C GLY A 235 14.65 -8.21 -4.70
N ILE A 236 13.80 -9.12 -4.21
CA ILE A 236 12.65 -8.74 -3.36
C ILE A 236 13.11 -8.14 -2.03
N VAL A 237 14.14 -8.73 -1.39
CA VAL A 237 14.68 -8.22 -0.12
C VAL A 237 15.26 -6.82 -0.31
N LEU A 238 15.98 -6.60 -1.41
CA LEU A 238 16.57 -5.31 -1.74
C LEU A 238 15.48 -4.25 -1.98
N ALA A 239 14.46 -4.57 -2.80
CA ALA A 239 13.32 -3.69 -3.06
C ALA A 239 12.53 -3.40 -1.77
N ALA A 240 12.31 -4.40 -0.91
CA ALA A 240 11.64 -4.23 0.38
C ALA A 240 12.42 -3.30 1.32
N SER A 241 13.76 -3.36 1.32
CA SER A 241 14.61 -2.49 2.12
C SER A 241 14.51 -1.03 1.64
N ALA A 242 14.57 -0.79 0.33
CA ALA A 242 14.40 0.53 -0.26
C ALA A 242 13.01 1.12 0.08
N MET A 243 11.95 0.30 -0.07
CA MET A 243 10.59 0.72 0.25
C MET A 243 10.39 1.00 1.75
N ALA A 244 11.03 0.23 2.63
CA ALA A 244 10.99 0.46 4.07
C ALA A 244 11.59 1.81 4.46
N ILE A 245 12.74 2.17 3.87
CA ILE A 245 13.37 3.48 4.09
C ILE A 245 12.46 4.60 3.57
N LEU A 246 11.90 4.44 2.38
CA LEU A 246 10.96 5.42 1.81
C LEU A 246 9.73 5.63 2.71
N ARG A 247 9.21 4.57 3.32
CA ARG A 247 8.14 4.66 4.32
C ARG A 247 8.58 5.38 5.59
N GLY A 248 9.79 5.12 6.08
CA GLY A 248 10.38 5.86 7.19
C GLY A 248 10.48 7.36 6.90
N MET A 249 10.93 7.70 5.70
CA MET A 249 11.00 9.10 5.25
C MET A 249 9.63 9.78 5.22
N THR A 250 8.58 9.11 4.76
CA THR A 250 7.22 9.71 4.76
C THR A 250 6.74 10.00 6.18
N GLY A 251 6.97 9.10 7.14
CA GLY A 251 6.64 9.32 8.55
C GLY A 251 7.45 10.47 9.17
N PHE A 252 8.76 10.46 8.95
CA PHE A 252 9.66 11.52 9.43
C PHE A 252 9.25 12.89 8.89
N THR A 253 9.02 13.00 7.57
CA THR A 253 8.64 14.26 6.90
C THR A 253 7.34 14.81 7.47
N LEU A 254 6.34 13.96 7.69
CA LEU A 254 5.04 14.38 8.23
C LEU A 254 5.19 15.11 9.58
N PHE A 255 5.92 14.49 10.52
CA PHE A 255 6.06 15.06 11.86
C PHE A 255 7.10 16.20 11.93
N LEU A 256 8.17 16.12 11.14
CA LEU A 256 9.13 17.23 11.03
C LEU A 256 8.43 18.53 10.59
N VAL A 257 7.66 18.43 9.50
CA VAL A 257 6.94 19.59 8.92
C VAL A 257 5.82 20.06 9.84
N ALA A 258 5.05 19.15 10.44
CA ALA A 258 4.00 19.51 11.38
C ALA A 258 4.54 20.28 12.60
N PHE A 259 5.63 19.80 13.20
CA PHE A 259 6.24 20.49 14.34
C PHE A 259 6.94 21.80 13.95
N TRP A 260 7.53 21.86 12.75
CA TRP A 260 8.10 23.10 12.24
C TRP A 260 7.04 24.16 12.02
N LEU A 261 5.95 23.86 11.28
CA LEU A 261 4.85 24.80 11.05
C LEU A 261 4.22 25.29 12.34
N ARG A 262 4.10 24.42 13.34
CA ARG A 262 3.55 24.79 14.64
C ARG A 262 4.44 25.76 15.41
N ARG A 263 5.77 25.65 15.29
CA ARG A 263 6.73 26.56 15.93
C ARG A 263 6.81 27.91 15.24
N GLU A 264 6.57 27.94 13.94
CA GLU A 264 6.50 29.17 13.14
C GLU A 264 5.13 29.87 13.28
N ASP A 265 4.25 29.40 14.17
CA ASP A 265 2.86 29.87 14.32
C ASP A 265 2.16 30.00 12.95
N ALA A 266 2.45 29.07 12.06
CA ALA A 266 1.95 29.09 10.69
C ALA A 266 0.43 28.95 10.66
N ALA A 267 -0.24 29.74 9.81
CA ALA A 267 -1.68 29.63 9.60
C ALA A 267 -2.07 28.21 9.21
N THR A 268 -3.21 27.74 9.69
CA THR A 268 -3.75 26.37 9.50
C THR A 268 -3.76 25.95 8.03
N ILE A 269 -3.89 26.89 7.10
CA ILE A 269 -3.86 26.61 5.66
C ILE A 269 -2.57 25.93 5.22
N TRP A 270 -1.43 26.24 5.84
CA TRP A 270 -0.16 25.61 5.48
C TRP A 270 -0.11 24.13 5.79
N PHE A 271 -0.72 23.68 6.90
CA PHE A 271 -0.87 22.27 7.21
C PHE A 271 -1.66 21.55 6.12
N GLY A 272 -2.80 22.16 5.69
CA GLY A 272 -3.60 21.65 4.58
C GLY A 272 -2.82 21.58 3.26
N LEU A 273 -2.06 22.64 2.93
CA LEU A 273 -1.25 22.69 1.71
C LEU A 273 -0.15 21.62 1.70
N MET A 274 0.51 21.35 2.83
CA MET A 274 1.53 20.28 2.92
C MET A 274 0.91 18.89 2.72
N VAL A 275 -0.23 18.63 3.36
CA VAL A 275 -0.96 17.37 3.15
C VAL A 275 -1.42 17.24 1.70
N ALA A 276 -1.97 18.29 1.12
CA ALA A 276 -2.40 18.32 -0.28
C ALA A 276 -1.21 18.11 -1.23
N ALA A 277 -0.06 18.76 -1.00
CA ALA A 277 1.14 18.57 -1.80
C ALA A 277 1.63 17.13 -1.77
N SER A 278 1.65 16.48 -0.59
CA SER A 278 1.99 15.06 -0.47
C SER A 278 1.02 14.17 -1.26
N ALA A 279 -0.28 14.42 -1.15
CA ALA A 279 -1.31 13.65 -1.86
C ALA A 279 -1.22 13.84 -3.39
N ILE A 280 -1.06 15.09 -3.84
CA ILE A 280 -0.88 15.42 -5.26
C ILE A 280 0.40 14.75 -5.80
N GLY A 281 1.51 14.85 -5.07
CA GLY A 281 2.74 14.16 -5.41
C GLY A 281 2.53 12.66 -5.59
N ALA A 282 1.85 12.00 -4.63
CA ALA A 282 1.55 10.57 -4.70
C ALA A 282 0.67 10.21 -5.92
N LEU A 283 -0.31 11.04 -6.25
CA LEU A 283 -1.15 10.86 -7.44
C LEU A 283 -0.34 11.02 -8.72
N ILE A 284 0.51 12.06 -8.81
CA ILE A 284 1.42 12.26 -9.96
C ILE A 284 2.33 11.03 -10.12
N GLY A 285 2.90 10.52 -9.03
CA GLY A 285 3.71 9.29 -9.03
C GLY A 285 2.93 8.08 -9.53
N ALA A 286 1.68 7.94 -9.14
CA ALA A 286 0.81 6.86 -9.60
C ALA A 286 0.45 6.97 -11.09
N VAL A 287 0.21 8.17 -11.60
CA VAL A 287 -0.04 8.42 -13.03
C VAL A 287 1.22 8.19 -13.86
N ALA A 288 2.37 8.64 -13.35
CA ALA A 288 3.66 8.49 -14.02
C ALA A 288 4.14 7.03 -14.09
N ALA A 289 3.74 6.17 -13.14
CA ALA A 289 4.23 4.81 -13.02
C ALA A 289 4.08 3.99 -14.33
N PRO A 290 2.92 3.91 -14.99
CA PRO A 290 2.77 3.14 -16.24
C PRO A 290 3.58 3.73 -17.40
N LEU A 291 3.75 5.05 -17.45
CA LEU A 291 4.53 5.74 -18.48
C LEU A 291 6.02 5.45 -18.31
N LEU A 292 6.53 5.62 -17.09
CA LEU A 292 7.94 5.40 -16.77
C LEU A 292 8.31 3.91 -16.89
N ARG A 293 7.39 3.00 -16.58
CA ARG A 293 7.59 1.56 -16.72
C ARG A 293 7.86 1.14 -18.17
N ARG A 294 7.33 1.86 -19.15
CA ARG A 294 7.61 1.60 -20.58
C ARG A 294 9.06 1.92 -20.95
N LEU A 295 9.71 2.81 -20.21
CA LEU A 295 11.08 3.27 -20.45
C LEU A 295 12.09 2.58 -19.55
N VAL A 296 11.72 2.29 -18.29
CA VAL A 296 12.62 1.84 -17.24
C VAL A 296 11.95 0.74 -16.41
N ARG A 297 12.69 -0.31 -16.05
CA ARG A 297 12.18 -1.40 -15.18
C ARG A 297 11.88 -0.89 -13.78
N GLU A 298 10.93 -1.55 -13.09
CA GLU A 298 10.44 -1.18 -11.76
C GLU A 298 11.54 -1.04 -10.72
N GLU A 299 12.54 -1.89 -10.82
CA GLU A 299 13.68 -1.88 -9.89
C GLU A 299 14.45 -0.55 -9.97
N TYR A 300 14.69 -0.04 -11.18
CA TYR A 300 15.39 1.24 -11.36
C TYR A 300 14.49 2.43 -11.00
N LEU A 301 13.18 2.32 -11.20
CA LEU A 301 12.22 3.36 -10.78
C LEU A 301 12.29 3.56 -9.26
N LEU A 302 12.35 2.47 -8.50
CA LEU A 302 12.45 2.53 -7.03
C LEU A 302 13.77 3.20 -6.57
N GLY A 303 14.89 2.95 -7.25
CA GLY A 303 16.14 3.65 -7.00
C GLY A 303 16.09 5.14 -7.39
N GLY A 304 15.46 5.43 -8.54
CA GLY A 304 15.28 6.79 -9.05
C GLY A 304 14.49 7.69 -8.11
N VAL A 305 13.41 7.20 -7.51
CA VAL A 305 12.61 8.02 -6.57
C VAL A 305 13.36 8.33 -5.29
N LEU A 306 14.19 7.42 -4.80
CA LEU A 306 15.07 7.70 -3.66
C LEU A 306 16.11 8.78 -3.99
N THR A 307 16.69 8.73 -5.20
CA THR A 307 17.63 9.74 -5.68
C THR A 307 16.97 11.12 -5.81
N ILE A 308 15.75 11.18 -6.40
CA ILE A 308 14.99 12.42 -6.53
C ILE A 308 14.66 13.00 -5.15
N ALA A 309 14.17 12.18 -4.22
CA ALA A 309 13.86 12.63 -2.87
C ALA A 309 15.11 13.15 -2.13
N SER A 310 16.27 12.52 -2.33
CA SER A 310 17.55 12.98 -1.80
C SER A 310 17.93 14.35 -2.38
N ALA A 311 17.92 14.49 -3.70
CA ALA A 311 18.30 15.73 -4.38
C ALA A 311 17.38 16.89 -3.97
N VAL A 312 16.06 16.71 -4.06
CA VAL A 312 15.09 17.76 -3.69
C VAL A 312 15.22 18.11 -2.20
N GLY A 313 15.40 17.10 -1.32
CA GLY A 313 15.64 17.34 0.11
C GLY A 313 16.88 18.15 0.38
N PHE A 314 17.99 17.85 -0.31
CA PHE A 314 19.23 18.61 -0.20
C PHE A 314 19.06 20.06 -0.67
N PHE A 315 18.47 20.27 -1.85
CA PHE A 315 18.24 21.62 -2.36
C PHE A 315 17.25 22.41 -1.50
N ALA A 316 16.25 21.78 -0.89
CA ALA A 316 15.31 22.46 0.01
C ALA A 316 15.96 23.00 1.29
N THR A 317 17.16 22.53 1.66
CA THR A 317 17.88 23.02 2.84
C THR A 317 18.39 24.44 2.69
N PHE A 318 18.68 24.91 1.46
CA PHE A 318 19.28 26.21 1.20
C PHE A 318 18.31 27.37 1.47
N PRO A 319 17.13 27.44 0.81
CA PRO A 319 16.16 28.47 1.15
C PRO A 319 15.52 28.18 2.51
N GLY A 320 15.16 26.94 2.80
CA GLY A 320 14.52 26.55 4.06
C GLY A 320 13.18 27.24 4.31
N ASP A 321 12.58 27.79 3.26
CA ASP A 321 11.29 28.48 3.31
C ASP A 321 10.10 27.51 3.08
N ARG A 322 8.90 28.03 3.22
CA ARG A 322 7.67 27.22 3.11
C ARG A 322 7.48 26.63 1.72
N MET A 323 7.93 27.32 0.67
CA MET A 323 7.77 26.83 -0.72
C MET A 323 8.75 25.71 -1.03
N ALA A 324 9.99 25.80 -0.57
CA ALA A 324 10.97 24.72 -0.69
C ALA A 324 10.53 23.47 0.04
N VAL A 325 9.98 23.62 1.26
CA VAL A 325 9.43 22.50 2.03
C VAL A 325 8.20 21.91 1.34
N LEU A 326 7.34 22.73 0.75
CA LEU A 326 6.18 22.26 -0.03
C LEU A 326 6.62 21.40 -1.23
N ALA A 327 7.62 21.87 -1.99
CA ALA A 327 8.19 21.14 -3.10
C ALA A 327 8.84 19.81 -2.64
N PHE A 328 9.55 19.83 -1.50
CA PHE A 328 10.12 18.62 -0.91
C PHE A 328 9.03 17.62 -0.49
N VAL A 329 8.00 18.06 0.22
CA VAL A 329 6.86 17.21 0.65
C VAL A 329 6.16 16.60 -0.56
N MET A 330 5.97 17.37 -1.64
CA MET A 330 5.41 16.87 -2.89
C MET A 330 6.32 15.80 -3.53
N SER A 331 7.65 16.00 -3.51
CA SER A 331 8.60 15.02 -4.03
C SER A 331 8.61 13.72 -3.22
N VAL A 332 8.51 13.79 -1.89
CA VAL A 332 8.37 12.62 -1.02
C VAL A 332 7.04 11.90 -1.30
N GLY A 333 5.95 12.64 -1.50
CA GLY A 333 4.67 12.08 -1.93
C GLY A 333 4.80 11.34 -3.26
N PHE A 334 5.40 11.98 -4.28
CA PHE A 334 5.68 11.36 -5.59
C PHE A 334 6.50 10.08 -5.44
N ALA A 335 7.57 10.13 -4.66
CA ALA A 335 8.42 8.97 -4.39
C ALA A 335 7.63 7.84 -3.71
N ALA A 336 6.76 8.17 -2.74
CA ALA A 336 5.92 7.19 -2.05
C ALA A 336 4.90 6.54 -3.00
N GLY A 337 4.27 7.31 -3.89
CA GLY A 337 3.29 6.81 -4.86
C GLY A 337 3.93 5.90 -5.91
N LEU A 338 4.96 6.41 -6.62
CA LEU A 338 5.67 5.64 -7.64
C LEU A 338 6.40 4.43 -7.04
N GLY A 339 7.10 4.61 -5.90
CA GLY A 339 7.83 3.55 -5.22
C GLY A 339 6.93 2.42 -4.75
N LYS A 340 5.74 2.74 -4.22
CA LYS A 340 4.74 1.72 -3.81
C LYS A 340 4.28 0.89 -5.00
N LEU A 341 3.95 1.52 -6.13
CA LEU A 341 3.49 0.81 -7.32
C LEU A 341 4.59 -0.07 -7.93
N SER A 342 5.83 0.44 -7.97
CA SER A 342 6.98 -0.33 -8.44
C SER A 342 7.24 -1.53 -7.53
N PHE A 343 7.22 -1.34 -6.21
CA PHE A 343 7.39 -2.44 -5.25
C PHE A 343 6.28 -3.49 -5.35
N ASP A 344 5.02 -3.05 -5.42
CA ASP A 344 3.87 -3.97 -5.54
C ASP A 344 3.96 -4.81 -6.81
N ALA A 345 4.39 -4.21 -7.93
CA ALA A 345 4.59 -4.92 -9.20
C ALA A 345 5.73 -5.95 -9.10
N ILE A 346 6.88 -5.61 -8.49
CA ILE A 346 7.99 -6.54 -8.25
C ILE A 346 7.51 -7.74 -7.42
N VAL A 347 6.82 -7.50 -6.30
CA VAL A 347 6.34 -8.58 -5.43
C VAL A 347 5.27 -9.42 -6.12
N GLN A 348 4.37 -8.80 -6.88
CA GLN A 348 3.30 -9.51 -7.60
C GLN A 348 3.84 -10.38 -8.73
N ARG A 349 4.93 -9.95 -9.39
CA ARG A 349 5.61 -10.71 -10.44
C ARG A 349 6.45 -11.86 -9.87
N ASP A 350 7.28 -11.58 -8.87
CA ASP A 350 8.34 -12.49 -8.41
C ASP A 350 7.92 -13.35 -7.22
N ALA A 351 6.81 -13.02 -6.53
CA ALA A 351 6.31 -13.82 -5.41
C ALA A 351 5.33 -14.91 -5.88
N PRO A 352 5.46 -16.13 -5.38
CA PRO A 352 4.54 -17.23 -5.70
C PRO A 352 3.08 -16.88 -5.39
N THR A 353 2.17 -17.18 -6.31
CA THR A 353 0.74 -16.84 -6.20
C THR A 353 0.05 -17.44 -4.98
N ALA A 354 0.52 -18.61 -4.50
CA ALA A 354 -0.04 -19.29 -3.33
C ALA A 354 0.13 -18.51 -2.01
N ASN A 355 1.15 -17.64 -1.89
CA ASN A 355 1.51 -16.93 -0.66
C ASN A 355 1.38 -15.40 -0.72
N GLN A 356 0.81 -14.85 -1.80
CA GLN A 356 0.74 -13.38 -1.98
C GLN A 356 0.10 -12.65 -0.79
N GLY A 357 -1.02 -13.15 -0.26
CA GLY A 357 -1.68 -12.52 0.88
C GLY A 357 -0.79 -12.42 2.12
N ARG A 358 -0.07 -13.49 2.44
CA ARG A 358 0.87 -13.53 3.56
C ARG A 358 2.10 -12.65 3.32
N SER A 359 2.61 -12.61 2.10
CA SER A 359 3.76 -11.80 1.73
C SER A 359 3.43 -10.31 1.82
N PHE A 360 2.32 -9.86 1.23
CA PHE A 360 1.86 -8.47 1.35
C PHE A 360 1.60 -8.06 2.80
N ALA A 361 0.96 -8.91 3.62
CA ALA A 361 0.74 -8.62 5.04
C ALA A 361 2.06 -8.41 5.80
N ARG A 362 3.08 -9.24 5.53
CA ARG A 362 4.41 -9.11 6.15
C ARG A 362 5.14 -7.85 5.71
N PHE A 363 5.12 -7.53 4.43
CA PHE A 363 5.76 -6.31 3.93
C PHE A 363 5.06 -5.07 4.47
N GLU A 364 3.74 -5.03 4.45
CA GLU A 364 2.97 -3.90 4.96
C GLU A 364 3.23 -3.67 6.46
N THR A 365 3.30 -4.75 7.26
CA THR A 365 3.68 -4.65 8.68
C THR A 365 5.07 -4.04 8.87
N ARG A 366 6.05 -4.47 8.07
CA ARG A 366 7.42 -3.91 8.12
C ARG A 366 7.42 -2.43 7.71
N PHE A 367 6.73 -2.08 6.64
CA PHE A 367 6.66 -0.71 6.16
C PHE A 367 6.00 0.21 7.17
N GLN A 368 4.95 -0.25 7.84
CA GLN A 368 4.32 0.54 8.90
C GLN A 368 5.24 0.71 10.10
N LEU A 369 6.00 -0.30 10.48
CA LEU A 369 7.00 -0.18 11.53
C LEU A 369 8.05 0.88 11.17
N PHE A 370 8.59 0.86 9.95
CA PHE A 370 9.55 1.86 9.49
C PHE A 370 8.95 3.26 9.42
N TRP A 371 7.68 3.37 8.99
CA TRP A 371 6.96 4.63 8.99
C TRP A 371 6.90 5.24 10.39
N VAL A 372 6.54 4.44 11.40
CA VAL A 372 6.47 4.91 12.79
C VAL A 372 7.85 5.21 13.37
N LEU A 373 8.85 4.37 13.09
CA LEU A 373 10.23 4.66 13.51
C LEU A 373 10.71 6.01 12.94
N GLY A 374 10.44 6.25 11.66
CA GLY A 374 10.72 7.56 11.04
C GLY A 374 9.96 8.70 11.71
N ALA A 375 8.66 8.51 11.96
CA ALA A 375 7.80 9.50 12.62
C ALA A 375 8.24 9.83 14.05
N LEU A 376 8.76 8.84 14.78
CA LEU A 376 9.25 9.03 16.16
C LEU A 376 10.50 9.92 16.24
N ILE A 377 11.36 9.93 15.23
CA ILE A 377 12.63 10.70 15.29
C ILE A 377 12.36 12.18 15.58
N PRO A 378 11.51 12.92 14.85
CA PRO A 378 11.19 14.31 15.19
C PRO A 378 10.47 14.47 16.53
N VAL A 379 9.71 13.45 16.97
CA VAL A 379 8.92 13.49 18.21
C VAL A 379 9.80 13.38 19.44
N ILE A 380 10.82 12.50 19.41
CA ILE A 380 11.72 12.22 20.55
C ILE A 380 13.01 13.04 20.51
N ALA A 381 13.17 13.93 19.54
CA ALA A 381 14.37 14.75 19.41
C ALA A 381 14.71 15.48 20.72
N PRO A 382 16.00 15.58 21.12
CA PRO A 382 16.42 16.27 22.34
C PRO A 382 15.86 17.70 22.39
N ASN A 383 15.41 18.13 23.57
CA ASN A 383 14.71 19.41 23.78
C ASN A 383 13.42 19.59 22.95
N GLY A 384 12.93 18.52 22.34
CA GLY A 384 11.75 18.51 21.50
C GLY A 384 11.83 19.34 20.22
N VAL A 385 13.04 19.63 19.78
CA VAL A 385 13.29 20.55 18.66
C VAL A 385 14.31 19.94 17.72
N LEU A 386 13.82 19.33 16.64
CA LEU A 386 14.69 19.06 15.49
C LEU A 386 14.59 20.28 14.56
N PRO A 387 15.69 21.04 14.32
CA PRO A 387 15.69 22.14 13.37
C PRO A 387 15.30 21.64 11.98
N LEU A 388 14.48 22.40 11.23
CA LEU A 388 14.03 22.03 9.89
C LEU A 388 15.19 21.62 8.98
N ARG A 389 16.23 22.48 8.90
CA ARG A 389 17.41 22.21 8.05
C ARG A 389 18.11 20.91 8.42
N ALA A 390 18.29 20.64 9.72
CA ALA A 390 18.88 19.39 10.18
C ALA A 390 18.02 18.18 9.78
N GLY A 391 16.70 18.28 9.93
CA GLY A 391 15.75 17.24 9.50
C GLY A 391 15.79 16.99 7.99
N LEU A 392 15.84 18.04 7.17
CA LEU A 392 15.96 17.92 5.70
C LEU A 392 17.30 17.28 5.29
N ILE A 393 18.41 17.64 5.95
CA ILE A 393 19.72 17.02 5.71
C ILE A 393 19.69 15.52 6.05
N ILE A 394 19.12 15.15 7.20
CA ILE A 394 18.99 13.75 7.60
C ILE A 394 18.18 12.97 6.56
N LEU A 395 17.07 13.53 6.08
CA LEU A 395 16.24 12.92 5.05
C LEU A 395 16.99 12.79 3.72
N ALA A 396 17.68 13.84 3.28
CA ALA A 396 18.43 13.83 2.04
C ALA A 396 19.57 12.80 2.09
N LEU A 397 20.35 12.78 3.17
CA LEU A 397 21.46 11.83 3.34
C LEU A 397 20.95 10.38 3.44
N SER A 398 19.92 10.12 4.26
CA SER A 398 19.36 8.77 4.40
C SER A 398 18.80 8.24 3.09
N SER A 399 18.11 9.08 2.32
CA SER A 399 17.61 8.73 1.00
C SER A 399 18.73 8.51 -0.03
N GLY A 400 19.76 9.36 -0.02
CA GLY A 400 20.90 9.22 -0.92
C GLY A 400 21.71 7.96 -0.64
N ILE A 401 21.98 7.66 0.64
CA ILE A 401 22.64 6.41 1.04
C ILE A 401 21.79 5.21 0.64
N ALA A 402 20.47 5.26 0.87
CA ALA A 402 19.55 4.20 0.46
C ALA A 402 19.54 4.00 -1.05
N ALA A 403 19.51 5.07 -1.85
CA ALA A 403 19.59 5.02 -3.30
C ALA A 403 20.90 4.38 -3.77
N PHE A 404 22.02 4.80 -3.20
CA PHE A 404 23.35 4.28 -3.52
C PHE A 404 23.46 2.78 -3.22
N LEU A 405 23.06 2.36 -2.02
CA LEU A 405 23.09 0.95 -1.61
C LEU A 405 22.14 0.09 -2.44
N TYR A 406 20.98 0.62 -2.77
CA TYR A 406 19.98 -0.07 -3.57
C TYR A 406 20.45 -0.26 -5.02
N LEU A 407 20.85 0.81 -5.70
CA LEU A 407 21.34 0.75 -7.08
C LEU A 407 22.64 -0.06 -7.19
N GLY A 408 23.56 0.11 -6.24
CA GLY A 408 24.75 -0.73 -6.14
C GLY A 408 24.42 -2.20 -5.92
N GLY A 409 23.37 -2.48 -5.14
CA GLY A 409 22.83 -3.83 -4.95
C GLY A 409 22.26 -4.44 -6.22
N LEU A 410 21.53 -3.68 -7.03
CA LEU A 410 21.05 -4.14 -8.33
C LEU A 410 22.18 -4.48 -9.30
N VAL A 411 23.20 -3.61 -9.36
CA VAL A 411 24.39 -3.88 -10.21
C VAL A 411 25.17 -5.11 -9.73
N ALA A 412 25.29 -5.29 -8.40
CA ALA A 412 25.96 -6.47 -7.84
C ALA A 412 25.19 -7.76 -8.18
N LEU A 413 23.86 -7.76 -8.06
CA LEU A 413 23.00 -8.89 -8.43
C LEU A 413 23.11 -9.23 -9.91
N ALA A 414 23.10 -8.21 -10.79
CA ALA A 414 23.25 -8.40 -12.22
C ALA A 414 24.61 -9.03 -12.61
N ARG A 415 25.63 -8.84 -11.78
CA ARG A 415 26.99 -9.41 -11.96
C ARG A 415 27.21 -10.72 -11.18
N GLY A 416 26.17 -11.30 -10.56
CA GLY A 416 26.31 -12.50 -9.71
C GLY A 416 27.14 -12.28 -8.44
N LYS A 417 27.36 -11.02 -8.02
CA LYS A 417 28.15 -10.67 -6.84
C LYS A 417 27.26 -10.46 -5.61
N ARG A 418 27.85 -10.58 -4.40
CA ARG A 418 27.13 -10.26 -3.14
C ARG A 418 26.72 -8.79 -3.11
N THR A 419 25.51 -8.50 -2.61
CA THR A 419 25.03 -7.13 -2.51
C THR A 419 25.82 -6.34 -1.47
N PRO A 420 26.04 -5.00 -1.66
CA PRO A 420 26.77 -4.16 -0.70
C PRO A 420 26.18 -4.22 0.72
N SER A 421 24.87 -4.32 0.84
CA SER A 421 24.18 -4.45 2.14
C SER A 421 24.55 -5.78 2.85
N ARG A 422 24.76 -6.88 2.13
CA ARG A 422 25.23 -8.13 2.73
C ARG A 422 26.69 -8.04 3.13
N VAL A 423 27.54 -7.42 2.30
CA VAL A 423 28.95 -7.21 2.65
C VAL A 423 29.11 -6.38 3.92
N ILE A 424 28.33 -5.29 4.05
CA ILE A 424 28.32 -4.45 5.25
C ILE A 424 27.75 -5.23 6.45
N ALA A 425 26.68 -6.00 6.26
CA ALA A 425 26.11 -6.82 7.32
C ALA A 425 27.10 -7.87 7.82
N ASP A 426 27.84 -8.53 6.92
CA ASP A 426 28.85 -9.53 7.27
C ASP A 426 30.05 -8.90 7.99
N GLN A 427 30.42 -7.65 7.66
CA GLN A 427 31.49 -6.90 8.37
C GLN A 427 31.07 -6.41 9.75
N VAL A 428 29.83 -5.94 9.90
CA VAL A 428 29.29 -5.42 11.17
C VAL A 428 28.88 -6.56 12.11
N TRP A 429 28.33 -7.63 11.55
CA TRP A 429 27.83 -8.79 12.27
C TRP A 429 28.78 -9.98 12.10
N THR A 430 29.91 -9.96 12.80
CA THR A 430 30.70 -11.20 12.94
C THR A 430 29.82 -12.26 13.63
N GLU A 431 29.97 -13.51 13.24
CA GLU A 431 29.19 -14.66 13.75
C GLU A 431 29.17 -14.71 15.29
N ALA A 432 30.27 -14.35 15.92
CA ALA A 432 30.40 -14.25 17.37
C ALA A 432 29.53 -13.14 17.99
N ARG A 433 29.41 -11.96 17.33
CA ARG A 433 28.52 -10.89 17.77
C ARG A 433 27.06 -11.24 17.56
N TYR A 434 26.74 -11.86 16.43
CA TYR A 434 25.39 -12.30 16.13
C TYR A 434 24.92 -13.35 17.15
N ARG A 435 25.71 -14.37 17.45
CA ARG A 435 25.39 -15.40 18.47
C ARG A 435 25.17 -14.78 19.85
N LYS A 436 26.02 -13.84 20.28
CA LYS A 436 25.91 -13.17 21.59
C LYS A 436 24.67 -12.28 21.71
N LEU A 437 24.29 -11.57 20.64
CA LEU A 437 23.08 -10.74 20.61
C LEU A 437 21.81 -11.56 20.36
N SER A 438 21.86 -12.53 19.47
CA SER A 438 20.72 -13.36 19.13
C SER A 438 20.23 -14.22 20.30
N SER A 439 21.12 -14.57 21.24
CA SER A 439 20.72 -15.28 22.46
C SER A 439 19.82 -14.41 23.37
N ARG A 440 19.95 -13.08 23.31
CA ARG A 440 19.18 -12.10 24.11
C ARG A 440 18.01 -11.47 23.34
N MET A 441 17.88 -11.70 22.03
CA MET A 441 16.83 -11.11 21.21
C MET A 441 15.53 -11.91 21.30
N PRO A 442 14.37 -11.25 21.41
CA PRO A 442 13.09 -11.90 21.27
C PRO A 442 12.91 -12.51 19.88
N ARG A 443 12.13 -13.59 19.78
CA ARG A 443 11.96 -14.37 18.53
C ARG A 443 11.53 -13.56 17.31
N TRP A 444 10.76 -12.49 17.52
CA TRP A 444 10.31 -11.62 16.43
C TRP A 444 11.45 -10.77 15.85
N LEU A 445 12.38 -10.30 16.71
CA LEU A 445 13.54 -9.50 16.28
C LEU A 445 14.58 -10.36 15.55
N LYS A 446 14.76 -11.62 15.97
CA LYS A 446 15.63 -12.59 15.26
C LYS A 446 15.21 -12.84 13.81
N ARG A 447 13.91 -12.70 13.51
CA ARG A 447 13.39 -12.85 12.14
C ARG A 447 13.61 -11.64 11.25
N MET A 448 13.95 -10.49 11.84
CA MET A 448 14.21 -9.23 11.10
C MET A 448 15.70 -9.00 10.82
N VAL A 449 16.57 -9.53 11.67
CA VAL A 449 18.03 -9.42 11.52
C VAL A 449 18.53 -10.62 10.71
N PRO A 450 19.10 -10.40 9.51
CA PRO A 450 19.67 -11.49 8.73
C PRO A 450 20.85 -12.12 9.49
N ALA A 451 20.89 -13.45 9.56
CA ALA A 451 22.05 -14.16 10.06
C ALA A 451 23.25 -13.89 9.14
N PRO A 452 24.47 -13.74 9.67
CA PRO A 452 25.70 -13.74 8.87
C PRO A 452 25.71 -15.01 8.00
N SER A 453 26.14 -14.88 6.75
CA SER A 453 26.35 -16.04 5.89
C SER A 453 27.39 -16.97 6.53
N GLU A 454 27.07 -18.25 6.68
CA GLU A 454 28.08 -19.26 7.02
C GLU A 454 29.21 -19.16 6.00
N HIS A 455 30.41 -18.79 6.43
CA HIS A 455 31.60 -18.88 5.58
C HIS A 455 31.77 -20.37 5.23
N GLU A 456 31.61 -20.70 3.98
CA GLU A 456 32.29 -21.87 3.39
C GLU A 456 33.80 -21.68 3.59
N THR A 457 34.27 -22.09 4.78
CA THR A 457 35.66 -22.46 4.98
C THR A 457 35.81 -23.83 4.35
N ASP A 458 35.91 -23.87 3.02
CA ASP A 458 36.64 -24.93 2.34
C ASP A 458 36.86 -24.51 0.88
N GLN A 459 38.07 -24.08 0.61
CA GLN A 459 38.86 -24.40 -0.57
C GLN A 459 40.15 -23.57 -0.55
N SER A 460 41.15 -24.08 0.17
CA SER A 460 42.55 -23.88 -0.15
C SER A 460 43.03 -25.02 -1.02
#